data_4a3ccf14d507d4eb0e607e3998ee1a15
#
_entry.id   4a3ccf14d507d4eb0e607e3998ee1a15
#
_cell.length_a   1.000
_cell.length_b   1.000
_cell.length_c   1.000
_cell.angle_alpha   90.00
_cell.angle_beta   90.00
_cell.angle_gamma   90.00
#
_symmetry.space_group_name_H-M   'P 1'
#
loop_
_entity.id
_entity.type
_entity.pdbx_description
1 polymer ?
#
loop_
_entity_poly.entity_id
_entity_poly.type
_entity_poly.pdbx_seq_one_letter_code
_entity_poly.pdbx_strand_id
1 'polypeptide(L)'
;MNVLKRGLLSPSLMEAVWWRRPSTLPVALLVMALVIIVAGGTIRINDAGESCPDWPQCFGTWGFDISIDEQTAYWEEHPDEIDSRGEDHRYTTFEIFTEWIHRAMAAIIAVPVLLNALFMRAKRGTYGNRAYHLSVFAGFMLILQATAGAVTVFYDNADWSVALHLSMACVFSAAFIFQHMEMRSKEGSNNAIYTLPKAFIAANKRRINAMVGAVFTLLILGAWVSSTAGGQYNQGCSVGFPTGWPKCNGSVLPSFDGPGALVQMIHRFGALIVGLVLVAGSARIRTEAREHKATPSFGRITDLTAGFWMLNVMIGGTYIVAAKMDNFPEWISLLHLVVGVTGFLVATTALFSMRISESKSDDFSEEA
;
A
#
# COMPACT_ATOMS: atom_id res chain seq x y z
N MET A 1 3.23 -2.25 -49.21
CA MET A 1 4.49 -1.85 -48.60
C MET A 1 4.30 -0.59 -47.77
N ASN A 2 3.38 -0.60 -46.75
CA ASN A 2 3.08 0.58 -45.86
C ASN A 2 2.40 0.19 -44.54
N VAL A 3 2.58 -1.01 -44.02
CA VAL A 3 1.89 -1.47 -42.76
C VAL A 3 2.86 -1.54 -41.56
N LEU A 4 4.18 -1.37 -41.76
CA LEU A 4 5.20 -1.55 -40.69
C LEU A 4 5.57 -0.27 -39.93
N LYS A 5 4.84 0.84 -40.03
CA LYS A 5 5.20 2.12 -39.36
C LYS A 5 4.30 2.55 -38.19
N ARG A 6 3.42 1.71 -37.69
CA ARG A 6 2.61 2.05 -36.50
C ARG A 6 3.07 1.24 -35.29
N GLY A 7 4.07 1.74 -34.55
CA GLY A 7 4.38 1.16 -33.24
C GLY A 7 5.77 1.38 -32.67
N LEU A 8 6.71 1.87 -33.46
CA LEU A 8 8.04 2.19 -32.90
C LEU A 8 8.08 3.67 -32.52
N LEU A 9 8.21 3.93 -31.22
CA LEU A 9 8.59 5.24 -30.71
C LEU A 9 9.86 5.71 -31.42
N SER A 10 9.98 7.02 -31.63
CA SER A 10 11.18 7.58 -32.26
C SER A 10 12.45 7.09 -31.54
N PRO A 11 13.55 6.80 -32.26
CA PRO A 11 14.80 6.38 -31.63
C PRO A 11 15.28 7.28 -30.49
N SER A 12 14.91 8.57 -30.52
CA SER A 12 15.19 9.56 -29.47
C SER A 12 14.58 9.24 -28.10
N LEU A 13 13.49 8.45 -28.01
CA LEU A 13 12.91 8.02 -26.73
C LEU A 13 13.59 6.78 -26.14
N MET A 14 14.19 5.94 -27.00
CA MET A 14 14.95 4.76 -26.52
C MET A 14 16.28 5.15 -25.89
N GLU A 15 16.90 6.23 -26.35
CA GLU A 15 18.18 6.76 -25.84
C GLU A 15 17.99 7.77 -24.69
N ALA A 16 16.77 8.21 -24.42
CA ALA A 16 16.52 9.18 -23.36
C ALA A 16 16.96 8.64 -22.00
N VAL A 17 17.71 9.44 -21.28
CA VAL A 17 18.11 9.18 -19.89
C VAL A 17 16.85 8.83 -19.09
N TRP A 18 16.92 7.81 -18.24
CA TRP A 18 15.74 7.18 -17.61
C TRP A 18 14.74 8.18 -17.00
N TRP A 19 15.20 9.29 -16.36
CA TRP A 19 14.32 10.32 -15.75
C TRP A 19 13.64 11.24 -16.77
N ARG A 20 14.04 11.20 -18.04
CA ARG A 20 13.37 11.95 -19.14
C ARG A 20 12.31 11.13 -19.85
N ARG A 21 12.17 9.85 -19.51
CA ARG A 21 11.15 8.98 -20.12
C ARG A 21 9.79 9.28 -19.53
N PRO A 22 8.73 9.37 -20.34
CA PRO A 22 7.38 9.59 -19.82
C PRO A 22 6.92 8.54 -18.80
N SER A 23 7.40 7.30 -18.91
CA SER A 23 7.11 6.23 -17.95
C SER A 23 7.66 6.46 -16.54
N THR A 24 8.50 7.47 -16.31
CA THR A 24 8.94 7.84 -14.95
C THR A 24 7.92 8.66 -14.19
N LEU A 25 6.95 9.30 -14.87
CA LEU A 25 5.89 10.07 -14.21
C LEU A 25 5.08 9.20 -13.23
N PRO A 26 4.56 8.01 -13.58
CA PRO A 26 3.92 7.14 -12.60
C PRO A 26 4.83 6.72 -11.43
N VAL A 27 6.15 6.60 -11.66
CA VAL A 27 7.10 6.30 -10.57
C VAL A 27 7.19 7.47 -9.59
N ALA A 28 7.25 8.70 -10.08
CA ALA A 28 7.24 9.88 -9.22
C ALA A 28 5.94 9.95 -8.38
N LEU A 29 4.79 9.67 -8.99
CA LEU A 29 3.50 9.60 -8.28
C LEU A 29 3.46 8.48 -7.25
N LEU A 30 4.03 7.32 -7.57
CA LEU A 30 4.20 6.21 -6.61
C LEU A 30 5.06 6.64 -5.42
N VAL A 31 6.19 7.30 -5.64
CA VAL A 31 7.05 7.79 -4.55
C VAL A 31 6.29 8.79 -3.68
N MET A 32 5.55 9.73 -4.27
CA MET A 32 4.70 10.66 -3.51
C MET A 32 3.65 9.90 -2.68
N ALA A 33 2.96 8.92 -3.27
CA ALA A 33 1.98 8.11 -2.56
C ALA A 33 2.60 7.34 -1.37
N LEU A 34 3.79 6.77 -1.55
CA LEU A 34 4.52 6.08 -0.48
C LEU A 34 4.94 7.04 0.64
N VAL A 35 5.37 8.26 0.32
CA VAL A 35 5.67 9.29 1.33
C VAL A 35 4.42 9.64 2.13
N ILE A 36 3.26 9.77 1.48
CA ILE A 36 1.97 10.03 2.14
C ILE A 36 1.57 8.84 3.04
N ILE A 37 1.77 7.59 2.59
CA ILE A 37 1.53 6.41 3.42
C ILE A 37 2.42 6.40 4.66
N VAL A 38 3.71 6.75 4.52
CA VAL A 38 4.64 6.85 5.66
C VAL A 38 4.21 7.95 6.62
N ALA A 39 3.79 9.11 6.11
CA ALA A 39 3.26 10.19 6.94
C ALA A 39 1.99 9.77 7.69
N GLY A 40 1.04 9.09 7.04
CA GLY A 40 -0.14 8.51 7.71
C GLY A 40 0.21 7.47 8.76
N GLY A 41 1.23 6.63 8.50
CA GLY A 41 1.80 5.72 9.50
C GLY A 41 2.42 6.46 10.69
N THR A 42 3.07 7.61 10.45
CA THR A 42 3.64 8.46 11.51
C THR A 42 2.56 9.06 12.39
N ILE A 43 1.46 9.54 11.81
CA ILE A 43 0.28 9.98 12.56
C ILE A 43 -0.19 8.85 13.48
N ARG A 44 -0.29 7.64 12.93
CA ARG A 44 -0.78 6.47 13.67
C ARG A 44 0.10 6.09 14.85
N ILE A 45 1.43 6.09 14.70
CA ILE A 45 2.37 5.73 15.78
C ILE A 45 2.50 6.83 16.86
N ASN A 46 2.11 8.06 16.56
CA ASN A 46 2.08 9.17 17.52
C ASN A 46 0.67 9.39 18.08
N ASP A 47 -0.27 8.52 17.73
CA ASP A 47 -1.67 8.64 18.14
C ASP A 47 -2.28 10.01 17.82
N ALA A 48 -1.88 10.62 16.71
CA ALA A 48 -2.22 11.97 16.29
C ALA A 48 -3.37 12.04 15.27
N GLY A 49 -4.08 10.93 15.05
CA GLY A 49 -5.10 10.86 14.01
C GLY A 49 -6.40 11.61 14.29
N GLU A 50 -6.57 12.12 15.50
CA GLU A 50 -7.68 12.97 15.91
C GLU A 50 -7.23 14.42 16.22
N SER A 51 -5.97 14.75 15.90
CA SER A 51 -5.37 16.05 16.22
C SER A 51 -5.87 17.23 15.37
N CYS A 52 -6.68 16.96 14.35
CA CYS A 52 -7.43 17.96 13.59
C CYS A 52 -8.90 17.53 13.55
N PRO A 53 -9.77 18.07 14.43
CA PRO A 53 -11.13 17.58 14.61
C PRO A 53 -12.03 17.82 13.40
N ASP A 54 -11.79 18.86 12.64
CA ASP A 54 -12.54 19.20 11.44
C ASP A 54 -11.84 18.76 10.14
N TRP A 55 -12.56 18.82 9.03
CA TRP A 55 -12.04 18.50 7.71
C TRP A 55 -12.69 19.40 6.62
N PRO A 56 -11.96 20.01 5.71
CA PRO A 56 -10.51 19.81 5.40
C PRO A 56 -9.54 20.68 6.22
N GLN A 57 -10.04 21.53 7.07
CA GLN A 57 -9.28 22.42 7.94
C GLN A 57 -8.74 21.67 9.18
N CYS A 58 -8.18 22.42 10.12
CA CYS A 58 -7.71 21.93 11.41
C CYS A 58 -8.01 23.02 12.44
N PHE A 59 -8.93 22.77 13.38
CA PHE A 59 -9.45 23.76 14.31
C PHE A 59 -9.98 25.01 13.61
N GLY A 60 -10.74 24.86 12.52
CA GLY A 60 -11.30 25.96 11.73
C GLY A 60 -10.28 26.75 10.91
N THR A 61 -9.00 26.38 10.89
CA THR A 61 -7.94 27.10 10.21
C THR A 61 -7.21 26.24 9.15
N TRP A 62 -6.43 26.87 8.29
CA TRP A 62 -5.55 26.21 7.34
C TRP A 62 -4.11 26.05 7.87
N GLY A 63 -3.86 26.43 9.12
CA GLY A 63 -2.58 26.32 9.81
C GLY A 63 -2.48 25.08 10.69
N PHE A 64 -1.34 24.91 11.34
CA PHE A 64 -1.07 23.83 12.30
C PHE A 64 -0.53 24.33 13.65
N ASP A 65 -0.22 25.61 13.73
CA ASP A 65 0.28 26.23 14.97
C ASP A 65 -0.92 26.75 15.77
N ILE A 66 -1.56 25.83 16.46
CA ILE A 66 -2.79 26.03 17.23
C ILE A 66 -2.44 25.93 18.71
N SER A 67 -2.58 27.03 19.42
CA SER A 67 -2.34 27.12 20.86
C SER A 67 -3.37 26.33 21.67
N ILE A 68 -3.04 26.01 22.91
CA ILE A 68 -3.96 25.35 23.86
C ILE A 68 -5.25 26.17 24.05
N ASP A 69 -5.13 27.50 24.11
CA ASP A 69 -6.27 28.39 24.28
C ASP A 69 -7.18 28.37 23.04
N GLU A 70 -6.62 28.33 21.84
CA GLU A 70 -7.38 28.20 20.57
C GLU A 70 -8.08 26.84 20.48
N GLN A 71 -7.42 25.74 20.88
CA GLN A 71 -8.07 24.42 20.95
C GLN A 71 -9.22 24.43 21.92
N THR A 72 -9.05 25.05 23.09
CA THR A 72 -10.12 25.17 24.11
C THR A 72 -11.30 25.96 23.57
N ALA A 73 -11.06 27.15 22.97
CA ALA A 73 -12.11 27.98 22.40
C ALA A 73 -12.86 27.24 21.26
N TYR A 74 -12.14 26.50 20.43
CA TYR A 74 -12.75 25.73 19.37
C TYR A 74 -13.71 24.65 19.91
N TRP A 75 -13.32 23.88 20.92
CA TRP A 75 -14.17 22.84 21.51
C TRP A 75 -15.35 23.41 22.32
N GLU A 76 -15.21 24.60 22.91
CA GLU A 76 -16.34 25.30 23.51
C GLU A 76 -17.42 25.69 22.48
N GLU A 77 -16.97 26.04 21.25
CA GLU A 77 -17.86 26.37 20.14
C GLU A 77 -18.39 25.13 19.39
N HIS A 78 -17.65 24.02 19.41
CA HIS A 78 -17.94 22.79 18.66
C HIS A 78 -17.91 21.54 19.57
N PRO A 79 -18.79 21.45 20.56
CA PRO A 79 -18.77 20.35 21.55
C PRO A 79 -19.09 18.96 20.94
N ASP A 80 -19.68 18.93 19.75
CA ASP A 80 -19.96 17.73 18.95
C ASP A 80 -18.74 17.21 18.17
N GLU A 81 -17.66 17.97 18.11
CA GLU A 81 -16.40 17.60 17.48
C GLU A 81 -15.32 17.19 18.51
N ILE A 82 -15.64 17.14 19.80
CA ILE A 82 -14.75 16.62 20.82
C ILE A 82 -14.54 15.13 20.56
N ASP A 83 -13.28 14.75 20.39
CA ASP A 83 -12.87 13.40 20.00
C ASP A 83 -12.93 12.37 21.14
N SER A 84 -12.54 11.15 20.85
CA SER A 84 -12.57 10.01 21.78
C SER A 84 -11.73 10.18 23.05
N ARG A 85 -10.82 11.16 23.11
CA ARG A 85 -9.96 11.46 24.26
C ARG A 85 -10.61 12.41 25.27
N GLY A 86 -11.69 13.07 24.87
CA GLY A 86 -12.49 13.93 25.72
C GLY A 86 -12.04 15.39 25.78
N GLU A 87 -12.90 16.22 26.39
CA GLU A 87 -12.79 17.67 26.41
C GLU A 87 -11.54 18.25 27.09
N ASP A 88 -10.90 17.49 27.97
CA ASP A 88 -9.69 17.91 28.70
C ASP A 88 -8.38 17.62 27.92
N HIS A 89 -8.43 16.82 26.85
CA HIS A 89 -7.25 16.51 26.06
C HIS A 89 -6.81 17.69 25.21
N ARG A 90 -5.51 17.92 25.10
CA ARG A 90 -4.91 18.95 24.24
C ARG A 90 -3.77 18.34 23.44
N TYR A 91 -3.79 18.60 22.14
CA TYR A 91 -2.78 18.14 21.21
C TYR A 91 -1.55 19.05 21.23
N THR A 92 -0.39 18.43 21.10
CA THR A 92 0.86 19.16 20.87
C THR A 92 0.93 19.71 19.45
N THR A 93 1.68 20.78 19.23
CA THR A 93 1.94 21.31 17.87
C THR A 93 2.50 20.24 16.93
N PHE A 94 3.29 19.27 17.45
CA PHE A 94 3.83 18.19 16.63
C PHE A 94 2.73 17.22 16.15
N GLU A 95 1.78 16.84 16.99
CA GLU A 95 0.65 15.99 16.60
C GLU A 95 -0.19 16.67 15.53
N ILE A 96 -0.57 17.94 15.76
CA ILE A 96 -1.33 18.75 14.81
C ILE A 96 -0.55 18.89 13.48
N PHE A 97 0.76 19.19 13.53
CA PHE A 97 1.59 19.30 12.35
C PHE A 97 1.64 18.00 11.53
N THR A 98 1.76 16.83 12.18
CA THR A 98 1.85 15.55 11.47
C THR A 98 0.57 15.24 10.68
N GLU A 99 -0.59 15.52 11.25
CA GLU A 99 -1.85 15.35 10.56
C GLU A 99 -2.07 16.42 9.47
N TRP A 100 -1.80 17.68 9.79
CA TRP A 100 -1.89 18.78 8.84
C TRP A 100 -1.01 18.57 7.60
N ILE A 101 0.27 18.18 7.78
CA ILE A 101 1.18 17.95 6.65
C ILE A 101 0.74 16.75 5.80
N HIS A 102 0.19 15.71 6.42
CA HIS A 102 -0.39 14.57 5.69
C HIS A 102 -1.54 15.03 4.79
N ARG A 103 -2.49 15.81 5.32
CA ARG A 103 -3.60 16.39 4.56
C ARG A 103 -3.10 17.30 3.44
N ALA A 104 -2.11 18.15 3.71
CA ALA A 104 -1.51 19.04 2.70
C ALA A 104 -0.85 18.23 1.57
N MET A 105 -0.08 17.18 1.86
CA MET A 105 0.52 16.31 0.86
C MET A 105 -0.54 15.56 0.04
N ALA A 106 -1.62 15.11 0.67
CA ALA A 106 -2.75 14.46 0.00
C ALA A 106 -3.49 15.42 -0.95
N ALA A 107 -3.58 16.71 -0.61
CA ALA A 107 -4.11 17.74 -1.51
C ALA A 107 -3.14 18.04 -2.66
N ILE A 108 -1.84 18.17 -2.40
CA ILE A 108 -0.82 18.49 -3.40
C ILE A 108 -0.73 17.39 -4.47
N ILE A 109 -0.80 16.11 -4.12
CA ILE A 109 -0.70 14.99 -5.08
C ILE A 109 -1.85 15.01 -6.12
N ALA A 110 -2.96 15.68 -5.83
CA ALA A 110 -4.09 15.76 -6.75
C ALA A 110 -3.71 16.44 -8.08
N VAL A 111 -2.88 17.47 -8.03
CA VAL A 111 -2.43 18.21 -9.23
C VAL A 111 -1.64 17.29 -10.17
N PRO A 112 -0.53 16.63 -9.76
CA PRO A 112 0.21 15.78 -10.68
C PRO A 112 -0.56 14.52 -11.07
N VAL A 113 -1.51 14.00 -10.28
CA VAL A 113 -2.41 12.90 -10.69
C VAL A 113 -3.33 13.35 -11.82
N LEU A 114 -3.93 14.55 -11.73
CA LEU A 114 -4.73 15.13 -12.81
C LEU A 114 -3.88 15.35 -14.07
N LEU A 115 -2.69 15.94 -13.93
CA LEU A 115 -1.77 16.16 -15.04
C LEU A 115 -1.36 14.83 -15.71
N ASN A 116 -1.15 13.75 -14.93
CA ASN A 116 -0.92 12.43 -15.47
C ASN A 116 -2.10 11.92 -16.31
N ALA A 117 -3.33 12.10 -15.87
CA ALA A 117 -4.51 11.69 -16.63
C ALA A 117 -4.66 12.49 -17.93
N LEU A 118 -4.44 13.81 -17.90
CA LEU A 118 -4.46 14.67 -19.08
C LEU A 118 -3.34 14.30 -20.06
N PHE A 119 -2.12 14.07 -19.56
CA PHE A 119 -0.98 13.61 -20.36
C PHE A 119 -1.29 12.26 -21.03
N MET A 120 -1.81 11.29 -20.30
CA MET A 120 -2.16 9.98 -20.83
C MET A 120 -3.30 10.05 -21.84
N ARG A 121 -4.27 10.96 -21.66
CA ARG A 121 -5.30 11.24 -22.67
C ARG A 121 -4.66 11.72 -23.98
N ALA A 122 -3.74 12.68 -23.91
CA ALA A 122 -3.04 13.22 -25.07
C ALA A 122 -2.12 12.18 -25.75
N LYS A 123 -1.54 11.25 -24.99
CA LYS A 123 -0.62 10.21 -25.48
C LYS A 123 -1.28 8.83 -25.65
N ARG A 124 -2.61 8.76 -25.65
CA ARG A 124 -3.36 7.50 -25.74
C ARG A 124 -3.00 6.67 -26.99
N GLY A 125 -2.74 7.33 -28.14
CA GLY A 125 -2.30 6.65 -29.35
C GLY A 125 -0.90 6.02 -29.23
N THR A 126 -0.06 6.50 -28.31
CA THR A 126 1.31 6.00 -28.10
C THR A 126 1.34 4.88 -27.06
N TYR A 127 0.68 5.08 -25.91
CA TYR A 127 0.73 4.16 -24.75
C TYR A 127 -0.47 3.22 -24.64
N GLY A 128 -1.49 3.44 -25.46
CA GLY A 128 -2.71 2.61 -25.52
C GLY A 128 -3.76 3.00 -24.48
N ASN A 129 -4.92 2.34 -24.61
CA ASN A 129 -6.09 2.60 -23.77
C ASN A 129 -5.87 2.21 -22.31
N ARG A 130 -5.13 1.11 -22.07
CA ARG A 130 -4.92 0.61 -20.70
C ARG A 130 -4.17 1.60 -19.83
N ALA A 131 -3.05 2.18 -20.32
CA ALA A 131 -2.30 3.18 -19.59
C ALA A 131 -3.15 4.45 -19.29
N TYR A 132 -4.00 4.85 -20.23
CA TYR A 132 -4.97 5.94 -20.01
C TYR A 132 -6.01 5.56 -18.94
N HIS A 133 -6.63 4.39 -19.03
CA HIS A 133 -7.63 3.97 -18.03
C HIS A 133 -7.02 3.82 -16.64
N LEU A 134 -5.77 3.39 -16.51
CA LEU A 134 -5.06 3.33 -15.24
C LEU A 134 -4.85 4.72 -14.64
N SER A 135 -4.54 5.74 -15.47
CA SER A 135 -4.41 7.12 -14.98
C SER A 135 -5.76 7.71 -14.52
N VAL A 136 -6.85 7.40 -15.22
CA VAL A 136 -8.21 7.79 -14.81
C VAL A 136 -8.63 7.06 -13.54
N PHE A 137 -8.35 5.76 -13.45
CA PHE A 137 -8.60 4.96 -12.26
C PHE A 137 -7.84 5.51 -11.04
N ALA A 138 -6.57 5.91 -11.20
CA ALA A 138 -5.81 6.56 -10.14
C ALA A 138 -6.46 7.88 -9.68
N GLY A 139 -6.95 8.70 -10.62
CA GLY A 139 -7.70 9.92 -10.29
C GLY A 139 -8.99 9.63 -9.49
N PHE A 140 -9.75 8.60 -9.89
CA PHE A 140 -10.94 8.16 -9.16
C PHE A 140 -10.58 7.63 -7.75
N MET A 141 -9.53 6.80 -7.66
CA MET A 141 -9.05 6.28 -6.38
C MET A 141 -8.59 7.40 -5.44
N LEU A 142 -8.01 8.48 -5.97
CA LEU A 142 -7.61 9.63 -5.15
C LEU A 142 -8.82 10.33 -4.51
N ILE A 143 -9.92 10.49 -5.26
CA ILE A 143 -11.18 11.04 -4.71
C ILE A 143 -11.72 10.13 -3.60
N LEU A 144 -11.79 8.82 -3.87
CA LEU A 144 -12.22 7.85 -2.85
C LEU A 144 -11.30 7.86 -1.63
N GLN A 145 -10.00 8.03 -1.84
CA GLN A 145 -9.00 8.09 -0.77
C GLN A 145 -9.18 9.32 0.12
N ALA A 146 -9.45 10.49 -0.47
CA ALA A 146 -9.76 11.71 0.29
C ALA A 146 -11.07 11.55 1.10
N THR A 147 -12.09 10.96 0.48
CA THR A 147 -13.35 10.64 1.18
C THR A 147 -13.13 9.65 2.32
N ALA A 148 -12.35 8.58 2.10
CA ALA A 148 -12.03 7.62 3.15
C ALA A 148 -11.23 8.26 4.29
N GLY A 149 -10.32 9.21 3.98
CA GLY A 149 -9.61 9.99 4.99
C GLY A 149 -10.54 10.87 5.83
N ALA A 150 -11.52 11.53 5.22
CA ALA A 150 -12.55 12.28 5.96
C ALA A 150 -13.38 11.33 6.85
N VAL A 151 -13.75 10.15 6.34
CA VAL A 151 -14.48 9.14 7.12
C VAL A 151 -13.67 8.68 8.33
N THR A 152 -12.34 8.53 8.24
CA THR A 152 -11.52 8.17 9.42
C THR A 152 -11.62 9.22 10.53
N VAL A 153 -11.63 10.49 10.18
CA VAL A 153 -11.79 11.59 11.15
C VAL A 153 -13.19 11.55 11.80
N PHE A 154 -14.25 11.48 10.99
CA PHE A 154 -15.63 11.46 11.49
C PHE A 154 -15.98 10.24 12.36
N TYR A 155 -15.22 9.16 12.29
CA TYR A 155 -15.41 7.95 13.09
C TYR A 155 -14.27 7.71 14.07
N ASP A 156 -13.62 8.77 14.54
CA ASP A 156 -12.57 8.72 15.58
C ASP A 156 -11.55 7.60 15.32
N ASN A 157 -11.06 7.53 14.09
CA ASN A 157 -10.11 6.49 13.63
C ASN A 157 -10.58 5.05 13.88
N ALA A 158 -11.87 4.78 13.71
CA ALA A 158 -12.40 3.42 13.84
C ALA A 158 -11.57 2.42 13.00
N ASP A 159 -11.28 1.25 13.55
CA ASP A 159 -10.37 0.24 12.99
C ASP A 159 -10.64 -0.09 11.54
N TRP A 160 -11.92 -0.27 11.17
CA TRP A 160 -12.34 -0.58 9.82
C TRP A 160 -12.07 0.58 8.84
N SER A 161 -12.22 1.84 9.30
CA SER A 161 -12.01 3.02 8.46
C SER A 161 -10.53 3.21 8.15
N VAL A 162 -9.64 3.05 9.13
CA VAL A 162 -8.18 3.09 8.96
C VAL A 162 -7.71 1.95 8.04
N ALA A 163 -8.21 0.72 8.25
CA ALA A 163 -7.87 -0.42 7.42
C ALA A 163 -8.33 -0.23 5.96
N LEU A 164 -9.53 0.32 5.75
CA LEU A 164 -10.05 0.66 4.42
C LEU A 164 -9.19 1.72 3.75
N HIS A 165 -8.87 2.81 4.45
CA HIS A 165 -8.06 3.91 3.94
C HIS A 165 -6.67 3.43 3.48
N LEU A 166 -5.97 2.64 4.30
CA LEU A 166 -4.67 2.06 3.92
C LEU A 166 -4.80 1.09 2.73
N SER A 167 -5.85 0.25 2.72
CA SER A 167 -6.06 -0.70 1.63
C SER A 167 -6.24 0.01 0.29
N MET A 168 -7.01 1.09 0.27
CA MET A 168 -7.22 1.92 -0.91
C MET A 168 -5.93 2.62 -1.33
N ALA A 169 -5.10 3.10 -0.40
CA ALA A 169 -3.79 3.69 -0.69
C ALA A 169 -2.84 2.67 -1.35
N CYS A 170 -2.89 1.40 -0.94
CA CYS A 170 -2.12 0.32 -1.56
C CYS A 170 -2.58 0.04 -3.00
N VAL A 171 -3.89 0.01 -3.26
CA VAL A 171 -4.46 -0.17 -4.61
C VAL A 171 -4.13 1.03 -5.50
N PHE A 172 -4.22 2.26 -4.98
CA PHE A 172 -3.81 3.49 -5.65
C PHE A 172 -2.32 3.43 -6.06
N SER A 173 -1.45 3.03 -5.15
CA SER A 173 -0.01 2.85 -5.41
C SER A 173 0.27 1.77 -6.45
N ALA A 174 -0.44 0.64 -6.39
CA ALA A 174 -0.32 -0.45 -7.35
C ALA A 174 -0.75 -0.03 -8.78
N ALA A 175 -1.72 0.88 -8.91
CA ALA A 175 -2.12 1.42 -10.21
C ALA A 175 -0.97 2.16 -10.91
N PHE A 176 -0.13 2.90 -10.19
CA PHE A 176 1.05 3.56 -10.75
C PHE A 176 2.14 2.57 -11.17
N ILE A 177 2.33 1.47 -10.42
CA ILE A 177 3.24 0.41 -10.85
C ILE A 177 2.75 -0.19 -12.17
N PHE A 178 1.47 -0.50 -12.27
CA PHE A 178 0.91 -1.07 -13.49
C PHE A 178 1.02 -0.10 -14.67
N GLN A 179 0.69 1.18 -14.45
CA GLN A 179 0.82 2.23 -15.47
C GLN A 179 2.27 2.38 -15.94
N HIS A 180 3.24 2.43 -15.01
CA HIS A 180 4.67 2.45 -15.33
C HIS A 180 5.07 1.25 -16.20
N MET A 181 4.72 0.04 -15.78
CA MET A 181 5.07 -1.19 -16.48
C MET A 181 4.45 -1.25 -17.88
N GLU A 182 3.19 -0.84 -18.02
CA GLU A 182 2.48 -0.76 -19.30
C GLU A 182 3.20 0.22 -20.25
N MET A 183 3.52 1.42 -19.78
CA MET A 183 4.25 2.44 -20.55
C MET A 183 5.65 1.94 -20.94
N ARG A 184 6.39 1.32 -20.00
CA ARG A 184 7.72 0.74 -20.28
C ARG A 184 7.67 -0.35 -21.35
N SER A 185 6.62 -1.17 -21.32
CA SER A 185 6.43 -2.22 -22.31
C SER A 185 6.18 -1.68 -23.73
N LYS A 186 5.65 -0.44 -23.85
CA LYS A 186 5.42 0.27 -25.12
C LYS A 186 6.62 1.14 -25.54
N GLU A 187 7.49 1.54 -24.60
CA GLU A 187 8.73 2.25 -24.87
C GLU A 187 9.88 1.36 -25.38
N GLY A 188 9.59 0.14 -25.81
CA GLY A 188 10.59 -0.78 -26.37
C GLY A 188 11.50 -1.43 -25.32
N SER A 189 11.04 -1.58 -24.09
CA SER A 189 11.78 -2.30 -23.06
C SER A 189 11.95 -3.78 -23.47
N ASN A 190 13.21 -4.23 -23.56
CA ASN A 190 13.56 -5.62 -23.81
C ASN A 190 13.47 -6.51 -22.56
N ASN A 191 12.81 -6.05 -21.50
CA ASN A 191 12.66 -6.83 -20.29
C ASN A 191 11.73 -8.03 -20.52
N ALA A 192 12.28 -9.22 -20.42
CA ALA A 192 11.59 -10.49 -20.70
C ALA A 192 10.38 -10.77 -19.78
N ILE A 193 10.19 -9.98 -18.69
CA ILE A 193 8.99 -10.08 -17.88
C ILE A 193 7.73 -9.56 -18.59
N TYR A 194 7.88 -8.81 -19.70
CA TYR A 194 6.75 -8.31 -20.51
C TYR A 194 6.40 -9.21 -21.69
N THR A 195 7.05 -10.38 -21.80
CA THR A 195 6.87 -11.33 -22.90
C THR A 195 6.91 -12.78 -22.39
N LEU A 196 6.12 -13.06 -21.37
CA LEU A 196 6.04 -14.40 -20.78
C LEU A 196 5.34 -15.37 -21.73
N PRO A 197 5.78 -16.66 -21.81
CA PRO A 197 5.12 -17.68 -22.61
C PRO A 197 3.67 -17.92 -22.18
N LYS A 198 2.74 -18.10 -23.16
CA LYS A 198 1.30 -18.35 -22.88
C LYS A 198 1.10 -19.56 -21.95
N ALA A 199 1.82 -20.65 -22.18
CA ALA A 199 1.72 -21.85 -21.35
C ALA A 199 2.14 -21.58 -19.89
N PHE A 200 3.21 -20.80 -19.68
CA PHE A 200 3.62 -20.39 -18.33
C PHE A 200 2.56 -19.54 -17.62
N ILE A 201 1.96 -18.58 -18.35
CA ILE A 201 0.89 -17.74 -17.80
C ILE A 201 -0.30 -18.59 -17.40
N ALA A 202 -0.78 -19.48 -18.28
CA ALA A 202 -1.91 -20.37 -18.02
C ALA A 202 -1.68 -21.25 -16.77
N ALA A 203 -0.47 -21.80 -16.62
CA ALA A 203 -0.10 -22.63 -15.48
C ALA A 203 -0.03 -21.86 -14.14
N ASN A 204 0.29 -20.57 -14.17
CA ASN A 204 0.61 -19.81 -12.95
C ASN A 204 -0.37 -18.68 -12.61
N LYS A 205 -1.28 -18.28 -13.50
CA LYS A 205 -2.21 -17.16 -13.30
C LYS A 205 -3.01 -17.27 -12.00
N ARG A 206 -3.60 -18.44 -11.74
CA ARG A 206 -4.36 -18.68 -10.51
C ARG A 206 -3.50 -18.58 -9.27
N ARG A 207 -2.27 -19.11 -9.33
CA ARG A 207 -1.31 -19.09 -8.22
C ARG A 207 -0.86 -17.67 -7.90
N ILE A 208 -0.50 -16.87 -8.90
CA ILE A 208 -0.11 -15.46 -8.70
C ILE A 208 -1.27 -14.64 -8.15
N ASN A 209 -2.49 -14.80 -8.67
CA ASN A 209 -3.66 -14.13 -8.12
C ASN A 209 -3.88 -14.49 -6.64
N ALA A 210 -3.73 -15.76 -6.27
CA ALA A 210 -3.86 -16.22 -4.88
C ALA A 210 -2.76 -15.63 -3.98
N MET A 211 -1.49 -15.59 -4.45
CA MET A 211 -0.38 -15.01 -3.69
C MET A 211 -0.61 -13.51 -3.44
N VAL A 212 -0.95 -12.74 -4.47
CA VAL A 212 -1.22 -11.29 -4.35
C VAL A 212 -2.42 -11.04 -3.44
N GLY A 213 -3.53 -11.80 -3.63
CA GLY A 213 -4.71 -11.69 -2.79
C GLY A 213 -4.42 -12.03 -1.33
N ALA A 214 -3.63 -13.07 -1.06
CA ALA A 214 -3.25 -13.46 0.29
C ALA A 214 -2.41 -12.39 1.00
N VAL A 215 -1.42 -11.79 0.30
CA VAL A 215 -0.62 -10.68 0.85
C VAL A 215 -1.49 -9.47 1.12
N PHE A 216 -2.40 -9.13 0.21
CA PHE A 216 -3.31 -8.00 0.39
C PHE A 216 -4.27 -8.20 1.57
N THR A 217 -4.87 -9.38 1.70
CA THR A 217 -5.72 -9.73 2.84
C THR A 217 -4.96 -9.64 4.16
N LEU A 218 -3.73 -10.15 4.20
CA LEU A 218 -2.89 -10.06 5.40
C LEU A 218 -2.54 -8.61 5.76
N LEU A 219 -2.33 -7.76 4.77
CA LEU A 219 -2.08 -6.34 4.96
C LEU A 219 -3.31 -5.64 5.58
N ILE A 220 -4.52 -5.94 5.10
CA ILE A 220 -5.79 -5.44 5.67
C ILE A 220 -5.94 -5.88 7.13
N LEU A 221 -5.70 -7.15 7.42
CA LEU A 221 -5.74 -7.68 8.79
C LEU A 221 -4.69 -7.02 9.69
N GLY A 222 -3.49 -6.74 9.16
CA GLY A 222 -2.43 -6.03 9.89
C GLY A 222 -2.81 -4.58 10.17
N ALA A 223 -3.44 -3.90 9.23
CA ALA A 223 -3.97 -2.55 9.43
C ALA A 223 -5.04 -2.51 10.52
N TRP A 224 -5.93 -3.51 10.54
CA TRP A 224 -6.94 -3.64 11.59
C TRP A 224 -6.29 -3.84 12.97
N VAL A 225 -5.29 -4.71 13.09
CA VAL A 225 -4.54 -4.90 14.34
C VAL A 225 -3.86 -3.60 14.78
N SER A 226 -3.25 -2.86 13.84
CA SER A 226 -2.53 -1.62 14.13
C SER A 226 -3.45 -0.50 14.59
N SER A 227 -4.65 -0.38 14.03
CA SER A 227 -5.60 0.68 14.38
C SER A 227 -6.16 0.55 15.80
N THR A 228 -5.96 -0.61 16.43
CA THR A 228 -6.37 -0.88 17.82
C THR A 228 -5.19 -0.78 18.80
N ALA A 229 -4.04 -0.24 18.37
CA ALA A 229 -2.88 -0.08 19.24
C ALA A 229 -3.21 0.79 20.45
N GLY A 230 -2.81 0.36 21.63
CA GLY A 230 -3.15 1.04 22.90
C GLY A 230 -4.50 0.66 23.49
N GLY A 231 -5.40 0.05 22.72
CA GLY A 231 -6.70 -0.42 23.21
C GLY A 231 -6.69 -1.86 23.71
N GLN A 232 -7.90 -2.38 23.86
CA GLN A 232 -8.17 -3.76 24.34
C GLN A 232 -7.54 -4.87 23.48
N TYR A 233 -7.09 -4.58 22.27
CA TYR A 233 -6.53 -5.56 21.34
C TYR A 233 -5.07 -5.93 21.62
N ASN A 234 -4.33 -5.08 22.31
CA ASN A 234 -2.91 -5.29 22.57
C ASN A 234 -2.60 -5.93 23.92
N GLN A 235 -3.61 -6.08 24.78
CA GLN A 235 -3.39 -6.64 26.10
C GLN A 235 -2.87 -8.08 26.03
N GLY A 236 -1.71 -8.30 26.64
CA GLY A 236 -1.09 -9.62 26.83
C GLY A 236 -0.59 -10.33 25.56
N CYS A 237 -1.06 -9.96 24.37
CA CYS A 237 -0.59 -10.49 23.10
C CYS A 237 0.52 -9.64 22.47
N SER A 238 0.77 -8.43 22.95
CA SER A 238 1.65 -7.47 22.27
C SER A 238 2.90 -7.11 23.05
N VAL A 239 3.16 -7.77 24.18
CA VAL A 239 4.27 -7.40 25.05
C VAL A 239 5.10 -8.61 25.47
N GLY A 240 6.39 -8.55 25.15
CA GLY A 240 7.42 -9.41 25.71
C GLY A 240 7.53 -10.81 25.11
N PHE A 241 8.59 -11.50 25.53
CA PHE A 241 8.94 -12.86 25.14
C PHE A 241 9.02 -13.77 26.37
N PRO A 242 8.52 -15.00 26.33
CA PRO A 242 7.73 -15.64 25.25
C PRO A 242 6.22 -15.38 25.37
N THR A 243 5.78 -14.57 26.34
CA THR A 243 4.39 -14.40 26.73
C THR A 243 3.55 -13.69 25.64
N GLY A 244 4.09 -12.63 25.06
CA GLY A 244 3.42 -11.88 23.99
C GLY A 244 3.74 -12.42 22.59
N TRP A 245 4.97 -12.92 22.38
CA TRP A 245 5.39 -13.55 21.13
C TRP A 245 6.42 -14.66 21.41
N PRO A 246 6.34 -15.86 20.81
CA PRO A 246 5.32 -16.32 19.84
C PRO A 246 3.95 -16.64 20.44
N LYS A 247 3.83 -16.63 21.77
CA LYS A 247 2.58 -16.87 22.49
C LYS A 247 1.71 -15.59 22.52
N CYS A 248 0.49 -15.71 23.03
CA CYS A 248 -0.43 -14.64 23.32
C CYS A 248 -1.02 -14.90 24.70
N ASN A 249 -0.91 -13.99 25.65
CA ASN A 249 -1.27 -14.20 27.05
C ASN A 249 -0.61 -15.46 27.67
N GLY A 250 0.62 -15.74 27.28
CA GLY A 250 1.36 -16.92 27.76
C GLY A 250 0.96 -18.26 27.15
N SER A 251 -0.03 -18.31 26.24
CA SER A 251 -0.51 -19.52 25.56
C SER A 251 -0.36 -19.43 24.06
N VAL A 252 -0.23 -20.57 23.37
CA VAL A 252 -0.26 -20.65 21.90
C VAL A 252 -1.67 -20.47 21.37
N LEU A 253 -2.67 -20.93 22.12
CA LEU A 253 -4.09 -20.71 21.88
C LEU A 253 -4.67 -20.07 23.16
N PRO A 254 -4.72 -18.73 23.22
CA PRO A 254 -5.26 -18.03 24.38
C PRO A 254 -6.78 -18.20 24.46
N SER A 255 -7.35 -17.92 25.64
CA SER A 255 -8.78 -17.65 25.73
C SER A 255 -9.12 -16.39 24.93
N PHE A 256 -10.23 -16.44 24.19
CA PHE A 256 -10.68 -15.29 23.37
C PHE A 256 -11.72 -14.47 24.15
N ASP A 257 -11.29 -13.95 25.30
CA ASP A 257 -12.16 -13.16 26.20
C ASP A 257 -12.37 -11.72 25.71
N GLY A 258 -12.35 -11.53 24.42
CA GLY A 258 -12.54 -10.25 23.74
C GLY A 258 -11.99 -10.24 22.31
N PRO A 259 -12.33 -9.22 21.52
CA PRO A 259 -11.94 -9.16 20.12
C PRO A 259 -10.41 -9.05 19.93
N GLY A 260 -9.68 -8.51 20.91
CA GLY A 260 -8.27 -8.20 20.78
C GLY A 260 -7.37 -9.40 20.57
N ALA A 261 -7.44 -10.41 21.45
CA ALA A 261 -6.68 -11.64 21.31
C ALA A 261 -7.05 -12.39 20.02
N LEU A 262 -8.32 -12.39 19.64
CA LEU A 262 -8.81 -13.02 18.41
C LEU A 262 -8.21 -12.38 17.16
N VAL A 263 -8.26 -11.05 17.03
CA VAL A 263 -7.72 -10.32 15.86
C VAL A 263 -6.21 -10.50 15.74
N GLN A 264 -5.48 -10.42 16.85
CA GLN A 264 -4.05 -10.70 16.90
C GLN A 264 -3.73 -12.13 16.41
N MET A 265 -4.47 -13.12 16.87
CA MET A 265 -4.23 -14.51 16.49
C MET A 265 -4.62 -14.78 15.03
N ILE A 266 -5.71 -14.19 14.52
CA ILE A 266 -6.08 -14.28 13.10
C ILE A 266 -4.96 -13.70 12.24
N HIS A 267 -4.40 -12.54 12.60
CA HIS A 267 -3.28 -11.94 11.87
C HIS A 267 -2.04 -12.85 11.89
N ARG A 268 -1.66 -13.40 13.04
CA ARG A 268 -0.47 -14.28 13.17
C ARG A 268 -0.61 -15.61 12.44
N PHE A 269 -1.74 -16.30 12.58
CA PHE A 269 -2.03 -17.51 11.82
C PHE A 269 -2.16 -17.22 10.32
N GLY A 270 -2.79 -16.09 9.98
CA GLY A 270 -2.82 -15.58 8.61
C GLY A 270 -1.42 -15.38 8.04
N ALA A 271 -0.52 -14.76 8.80
CA ALA A 271 0.87 -14.59 8.40
C ALA A 271 1.57 -15.93 8.14
N LEU A 272 1.37 -16.94 8.98
CA LEU A 272 1.92 -18.27 8.77
C LEU A 272 1.38 -18.91 7.48
N ILE A 273 0.05 -18.88 7.28
CA ILE A 273 -0.60 -19.44 6.09
C ILE A 273 -0.11 -18.73 4.82
N VAL A 274 -0.09 -17.40 4.83
CA VAL A 274 0.42 -16.59 3.70
C VAL A 274 1.87 -16.94 3.40
N GLY A 275 2.71 -17.11 4.43
CA GLY A 275 4.09 -17.51 4.26
C GLY A 275 4.23 -18.87 3.55
N LEU A 276 3.45 -19.85 3.95
CA LEU A 276 3.43 -21.16 3.29
C LEU A 276 3.00 -21.03 1.82
N VAL A 277 1.96 -20.24 1.54
CA VAL A 277 1.50 -19.95 0.17
C VAL A 277 2.58 -19.28 -0.66
N LEU A 278 3.29 -18.29 -0.10
CA LEU A 278 4.36 -17.56 -0.81
C LEU A 278 5.57 -18.45 -1.09
N VAL A 279 6.06 -19.20 -0.09
CA VAL A 279 7.25 -20.07 -0.25
C VAL A 279 6.96 -21.21 -1.21
N ALA A 280 5.86 -21.94 -1.01
CA ALA A 280 5.46 -23.04 -1.89
C ALA A 280 5.13 -22.55 -3.30
N GLY A 281 4.41 -21.42 -3.41
CA GLY A 281 4.06 -20.78 -4.67
C GLY A 281 5.29 -20.34 -5.46
N SER A 282 6.24 -19.67 -4.80
CA SER A 282 7.50 -19.22 -5.41
C SER A 282 8.36 -20.39 -5.89
N ALA A 283 8.49 -21.45 -5.06
CA ALA A 283 9.21 -22.66 -5.47
C ALA A 283 8.59 -23.31 -6.72
N ARG A 284 7.27 -23.43 -6.77
CA ARG A 284 6.56 -23.97 -7.93
C ARG A 284 6.72 -23.11 -9.17
N ILE A 285 6.61 -21.78 -9.03
CA ILE A 285 6.81 -20.83 -10.13
C ILE A 285 8.20 -20.96 -10.75
N ARG A 286 9.25 -21.17 -9.94
CA ARG A 286 10.61 -21.39 -10.47
C ARG A 286 10.72 -22.68 -11.28
N THR A 287 10.05 -23.74 -10.86
CA THR A 287 9.99 -25.01 -11.62
C THR A 287 9.27 -24.79 -12.96
N GLU A 288 8.08 -24.23 -12.92
CA GLU A 288 7.27 -23.91 -14.12
C GLU A 288 8.00 -22.94 -15.07
N ALA A 289 8.78 -21.98 -14.53
CA ALA A 289 9.56 -21.07 -15.35
C ALA A 289 10.65 -21.80 -16.15
N ARG A 290 11.27 -22.83 -15.57
CA ARG A 290 12.25 -23.67 -16.29
C ARG A 290 11.56 -24.55 -17.33
N GLU A 291 10.47 -25.21 -16.98
CA GLU A 291 9.71 -26.10 -17.86
C GLU A 291 9.18 -25.36 -19.10
N HIS A 292 8.67 -24.16 -18.91
CA HIS A 292 8.09 -23.34 -19.98
C HIS A 292 9.07 -22.32 -20.59
N LYS A 293 10.36 -22.37 -20.25
CA LYS A 293 11.39 -21.44 -20.74
C LYS A 293 11.04 -19.97 -20.49
N ALA A 294 10.34 -19.67 -19.39
CA ALA A 294 10.08 -18.31 -18.98
C ALA A 294 11.32 -17.67 -18.34
N THR A 295 11.36 -16.34 -18.30
CA THR A 295 12.49 -15.61 -17.73
C THR A 295 12.70 -15.91 -16.25
N PRO A 296 13.93 -16.19 -15.79
CA PRO A 296 14.24 -16.34 -14.36
C PRO A 296 13.92 -15.10 -13.52
N SER A 297 13.88 -13.93 -14.14
CA SER A 297 13.54 -12.67 -13.48
C SER A 297 12.14 -12.69 -12.88
N PHE A 298 11.20 -13.41 -13.49
CA PHE A 298 9.86 -13.56 -12.93
C PHE A 298 9.87 -14.34 -11.60
N GLY A 299 10.62 -15.43 -11.53
CA GLY A 299 10.82 -16.18 -10.27
C GLY A 299 11.47 -15.34 -9.17
N ARG A 300 12.42 -14.46 -9.53
CA ARG A 300 13.04 -13.54 -8.56
C ARG A 300 12.04 -12.56 -7.94
N ILE A 301 11.03 -12.10 -8.69
CA ILE A 301 9.98 -11.21 -8.16
C ILE A 301 9.19 -11.95 -7.07
N THR A 302 8.82 -13.20 -7.30
CA THR A 302 8.07 -14.00 -6.30
C THR A 302 8.95 -14.38 -5.10
N ASP A 303 10.24 -14.63 -5.31
CA ASP A 303 11.21 -14.85 -4.23
C ASP A 303 11.39 -13.60 -3.37
N LEU A 304 11.47 -12.42 -3.99
CA LEU A 304 11.52 -11.14 -3.27
C LEU A 304 10.25 -10.92 -2.45
N THR A 305 9.07 -11.25 -2.98
CA THR A 305 7.81 -11.18 -2.23
C THR A 305 7.86 -12.04 -0.97
N ALA A 306 8.33 -13.28 -1.08
CA ALA A 306 8.51 -14.17 0.07
C ALA A 306 9.57 -13.65 1.05
N GLY A 307 10.64 -13.04 0.54
CA GLY A 307 11.69 -12.39 1.33
C GLY A 307 11.16 -11.19 2.13
N PHE A 308 10.38 -10.32 1.50
CA PHE A 308 9.72 -9.19 2.20
C PHE A 308 8.73 -9.68 3.26
N TRP A 309 7.98 -10.74 2.97
CA TRP A 309 7.10 -11.35 3.97
C TRP A 309 7.91 -11.86 5.19
N MET A 310 9.00 -12.60 4.96
CA MET A 310 9.86 -13.11 6.05
C MET A 310 10.44 -11.96 6.89
N LEU A 311 10.98 -10.94 6.22
CA LEU A 311 11.51 -9.75 6.88
C LEU A 311 10.42 -9.07 7.72
N ASN A 312 9.22 -8.97 7.19
CA ASN A 312 8.09 -8.34 7.88
C ASN A 312 7.66 -9.13 9.12
N VAL A 313 7.63 -10.46 9.06
CA VAL A 313 7.38 -11.33 10.23
C VAL A 313 8.44 -11.11 11.31
N MET A 314 9.72 -11.02 10.92
CA MET A 314 10.81 -10.74 11.88
C MET A 314 10.66 -9.37 12.54
N ILE A 315 10.32 -8.34 11.76
CA ILE A 315 10.11 -6.98 12.29
C ILE A 315 8.92 -6.97 13.25
N GLY A 316 7.78 -7.57 12.87
CA GLY A 316 6.59 -7.67 13.73
C GLY A 316 6.84 -8.43 15.02
N GLY A 317 7.60 -9.55 14.96
CA GLY A 317 8.04 -10.28 16.14
C GLY A 317 8.96 -9.45 17.04
N THR A 318 9.92 -8.72 16.44
CA THR A 318 10.83 -7.84 17.16
C THR A 318 10.08 -6.70 17.86
N TYR A 319 9.07 -6.12 17.22
CA TYR A 319 8.21 -5.10 17.83
C TYR A 319 7.62 -5.59 19.14
N ILE A 320 7.02 -6.78 19.16
CA ILE A 320 6.39 -7.36 20.35
C ILE A 320 7.41 -7.73 21.42
N VAL A 321 8.54 -8.34 21.01
CA VAL A 321 9.61 -8.74 21.94
C VAL A 321 10.25 -7.54 22.64
N ALA A 322 10.42 -6.43 21.93
CA ALA A 322 10.99 -5.19 22.45
C ALA A 322 10.00 -4.34 23.24
N ALA A 323 8.67 -4.55 23.06
CA ALA A 323 7.64 -3.80 23.74
C ALA A 323 7.62 -4.06 25.26
N LYS A 324 7.35 -3.01 26.03
CA LYS A 324 7.06 -3.03 27.48
C LYS A 324 5.70 -2.38 27.70
N MET A 325 5.03 -2.67 28.82
CA MET A 325 3.67 -2.20 29.10
C MET A 325 3.51 -0.68 28.94
N ASP A 326 4.53 0.09 29.31
CA ASP A 326 4.48 1.56 29.25
C ASP A 326 5.35 2.17 28.14
N ASN A 327 5.93 1.33 27.27
CA ASN A 327 6.83 1.82 26.22
C ASN A 327 6.87 0.87 25.02
N PHE A 328 6.18 1.27 23.98
CA PHE A 328 6.15 0.54 22.70
C PHE A 328 7.16 1.18 21.72
N PRO A 329 8.01 0.38 21.06
CA PRO A 329 8.93 0.90 20.05
C PRO A 329 8.20 1.18 18.72
N GLU A 330 7.36 2.21 18.69
CA GLU A 330 6.40 2.51 17.61
C GLU A 330 7.06 2.66 16.22
N TRP A 331 8.32 3.11 16.16
CA TRP A 331 9.06 3.17 14.92
C TRP A 331 9.28 1.78 14.27
N ILE A 332 9.29 0.68 15.06
CA ILE A 332 9.34 -0.70 14.52
C ILE A 332 7.98 -1.05 13.90
N SER A 333 6.89 -0.60 14.50
CA SER A 333 5.54 -0.73 13.94
C SER A 333 5.44 -0.01 12.58
N LEU A 334 5.95 1.21 12.47
CA LEU A 334 6.03 1.93 11.20
C LEU A 334 6.87 1.18 10.16
N LEU A 335 8.02 0.64 10.56
CA LEU A 335 8.86 -0.17 9.67
C LEU A 335 8.14 -1.44 9.21
N HIS A 336 7.39 -2.10 10.09
CA HIS A 336 6.55 -3.24 9.76
C HIS A 336 5.51 -2.89 8.69
N LEU A 337 4.83 -1.76 8.83
CA LEU A 337 3.90 -1.24 7.83
C LEU A 337 4.59 -1.02 6.46
N VAL A 338 5.71 -0.30 6.44
CA VAL A 338 6.44 0.06 5.20
C VAL A 338 6.92 -1.18 4.47
N VAL A 339 7.48 -2.16 5.19
CA VAL A 339 7.95 -3.42 4.62
C VAL A 339 6.77 -4.26 4.11
N GLY A 340 5.64 -4.28 4.83
CA GLY A 340 4.42 -4.96 4.41
C GLY A 340 3.85 -4.39 3.11
N VAL A 341 3.72 -3.06 3.02
CA VAL A 341 3.27 -2.35 1.81
C VAL A 341 4.23 -2.63 0.64
N THR A 342 5.55 -2.56 0.88
CA THR A 342 6.55 -2.85 -0.15
C THR A 342 6.43 -4.28 -0.66
N GLY A 343 6.26 -5.27 0.23
CA GLY A 343 6.04 -6.67 -0.14
C GLY A 343 4.80 -6.86 -1.01
N PHE A 344 3.69 -6.19 -0.69
CA PHE A 344 2.49 -6.18 -1.52
C PHE A 344 2.75 -5.59 -2.91
N LEU A 345 3.40 -4.44 -2.98
CA LEU A 345 3.71 -3.77 -4.25
C LEU A 345 4.65 -4.61 -5.12
N VAL A 346 5.63 -5.30 -4.53
CA VAL A 346 6.48 -6.26 -5.24
C VAL A 346 5.64 -7.44 -5.77
N ALA A 347 4.71 -7.97 -4.98
CA ALA A 347 3.82 -9.05 -5.43
C ALA A 347 2.98 -8.63 -6.65
N THR A 348 2.48 -7.38 -6.68
CA THR A 348 1.68 -6.87 -7.80
C THR A 348 2.47 -6.78 -9.10
N THR A 349 3.81 -6.61 -9.06
CA THR A 349 4.63 -6.61 -10.29
C THR A 349 4.59 -7.95 -11.03
N ALA A 350 4.52 -9.08 -10.30
CA ALA A 350 4.35 -10.40 -10.93
C ALA A 350 2.99 -10.51 -11.64
N LEU A 351 1.91 -10.05 -10.99
CA LEU A 351 0.57 -10.02 -11.57
C LEU A 351 0.54 -9.16 -12.85
N PHE A 352 1.09 -7.95 -12.78
CA PHE A 352 1.06 -7.01 -13.90
C PHE A 352 1.92 -7.48 -15.07
N SER A 353 3.07 -8.13 -14.80
CA SER A 353 3.89 -8.78 -15.84
C SER A 353 3.09 -9.80 -16.65
N MET A 354 2.29 -10.64 -15.96
CA MET A 354 1.43 -11.62 -16.63
C MET A 354 0.33 -10.94 -17.47
N ARG A 355 -0.33 -9.91 -16.92
CA ARG A 355 -1.39 -9.16 -17.62
C ARG A 355 -0.89 -8.45 -18.88
N ILE A 356 0.32 -7.87 -18.82
CA ILE A 356 0.95 -7.22 -19.98
C ILE A 356 1.31 -8.26 -21.04
N SER A 357 1.87 -9.41 -20.63
CA SER A 357 2.24 -10.48 -21.55
C SER A 357 1.03 -11.13 -22.21
N GLU A 358 -0.09 -11.34 -21.49
CA GLU A 358 -1.35 -11.82 -22.06
C GLU A 358 -1.82 -10.89 -23.19
N SER A 359 -1.94 -9.59 -22.91
CA SER A 359 -2.40 -8.61 -23.90
C SER A 359 -1.58 -8.60 -25.19
N LYS A 360 -0.25 -8.65 -25.04
CA LYS A 360 0.65 -8.70 -26.22
C LYS A 360 0.44 -9.96 -27.06
N SER A 361 0.13 -11.08 -26.41
CA SER A 361 -0.07 -12.34 -27.11
C SER A 361 -1.39 -12.42 -27.85
N ASP A 362 -2.40 -11.68 -27.40
CA ASP A 362 -3.72 -11.60 -28.04
C ASP A 362 -3.65 -10.66 -29.26
N ASP A 363 -2.94 -9.52 -29.15
CA ASP A 363 -2.69 -8.61 -30.28
C ASP A 363 -2.04 -9.33 -31.47
N PHE A 364 -1.10 -10.25 -31.25
CA PHE A 364 -0.45 -11.05 -32.31
C PHE A 364 -1.34 -12.13 -32.92
N SER A 365 -2.37 -12.61 -32.20
CA SER A 365 -3.29 -13.63 -32.69
C SER A 365 -4.42 -13.05 -33.55
N GLU A 366 -4.74 -11.76 -33.43
CA GLU A 366 -5.73 -11.06 -34.25
C GLU A 366 -5.14 -10.53 -35.57
N GLU A 367 -3.80 -10.40 -35.66
CA GLU A 367 -3.10 -9.95 -36.87
C GLU A 367 -2.65 -11.13 -37.79
N ALA A 368 -2.79 -12.38 -37.35
CA ALA A 368 -2.41 -13.60 -38.09
C ALA A 368 -3.61 -14.29 -38.70
#